data_86663a97a22d68bf4a96467d1dfa37fa
#
_entry.id   86663a97a22d68bf4a96467d1dfa37fa
#
_cell.length_a   1.000
_cell.length_b   1.000
_cell.length_c   1.000
_cell.angle_alpha   90.00
_cell.angle_beta   90.00
_cell.angle_gamma   90.00
#
_symmetry.space_group_name_H-M   'P 1'
#
loop_
_entity.id
_entity.type
_entity.pdbx_description
1 polymer ?
#
loop_
_entity_poly.entity_id
_entity_poly.type
_entity_poly.pdbx_seq_one_letter_code
_entity_poly.pdbx_strand_id
1 'polypeptide(L)'
;MWRCARSSWQRGIRRLSSAVRRHPEDEGDWAYSTEWWGTASDGHTVFRSPSEHGNGIVSVVAYPASRPAREQWPVVERWLQQRYAKIHPEFDHDEQFNILGYQWRVLRFNDDTRQSTAKVMACCRKSEPASLYLMQQPNCLAVPYLKSMVSAGLITLASSSYDLPEAVLGKRNLNVLCIGHGGGSLPLFLASKIQGATVHIVDIDPIVISASIKAMGFPASAVKGTSDELKQSADADKLLWEGVHDRLFLYRSDAEEFIINSTDTYDLVFIDAYDGDDIFPGKLWDTDSQFLRHLQSRVDPIHGTVVVNLHSDSDLLTTNMEDNSQLQSILPLGKYVSQVCKAYKQHLGLAFTVSVPWLCNITLVACRAKALTGGAREQFVGRELVLGALVSKSYSVESTLNLLFPCLQYIKRGFMLVD
;
A
#
# COMPACT_ATOMS: atom_id res chain seq x y z
N MET A 1 -4.27 13.88 -20.03
CA MET A 1 -2.96 13.26 -20.29
C MET A 1 -2.95 11.74 -20.47
N TRP A 2 -3.96 11.00 -20.08
CA TRP A 2 -4.07 9.52 -20.20
C TRP A 2 -4.31 8.97 -21.63
N ARG A 3 -4.62 9.80 -22.61
CA ARG A 3 -4.96 9.32 -23.98
C ARG A 3 -3.75 8.95 -24.86
N CYS A 4 -2.57 9.51 -24.67
CA CYS A 4 -1.39 9.22 -25.51
C CYS A 4 -0.62 7.96 -25.11
N ALA A 5 -0.71 7.50 -23.88
CA ALA A 5 0.01 6.30 -23.41
C ALA A 5 -0.60 4.98 -23.91
N ARG A 6 -1.88 4.97 -24.34
CA ARG A 6 -2.62 3.72 -24.68
C ARG A 6 -2.01 2.85 -25.78
N SER A 7 -1.42 3.42 -26.83
CA SER A 7 -1.03 2.62 -27.99
C SER A 7 0.33 1.90 -27.85
N SER A 8 1.26 2.47 -27.08
CA SER A 8 2.57 1.84 -26.83
C SER A 8 2.52 0.80 -25.70
N TRP A 9 1.61 0.99 -24.74
CA TRP A 9 1.47 0.17 -23.55
C TRP A 9 0.82 -1.21 -23.84
N GLN A 10 -0.23 -1.24 -24.66
CA GLN A 10 -0.87 -2.51 -25.05
C GLN A 10 0.10 -3.46 -25.76
N ARG A 11 1.09 -2.93 -26.49
CA ARG A 11 2.12 -3.74 -27.16
C ARG A 11 3.18 -4.29 -26.20
N GLY A 12 3.49 -3.56 -25.13
CA GLY A 12 4.43 -3.99 -24.09
C GLY A 12 3.85 -5.12 -23.23
N ILE A 13 2.59 -5.01 -22.82
CA ILE A 13 1.89 -6.00 -21.99
C ILE A 13 1.72 -7.34 -22.72
N ARG A 14 1.38 -7.32 -24.03
CA ARG A 14 1.27 -8.56 -24.82
C ARG A 14 2.60 -9.33 -24.93
N ARG A 15 3.75 -8.67 -24.87
CA ARG A 15 5.07 -9.33 -24.89
C ARG A 15 5.47 -9.89 -23.53
N LEU A 16 5.03 -9.28 -22.43
CA LEU A 16 5.29 -9.76 -21.08
C LEU A 16 4.39 -10.93 -20.68
N SER A 17 3.12 -10.95 -21.15
CA SER A 17 2.17 -12.02 -20.86
C SER A 17 2.56 -13.37 -21.46
N SER A 18 3.39 -13.38 -22.52
CA SER A 18 3.88 -14.61 -23.14
C SER A 18 5.04 -15.28 -22.40
N ALA A 19 5.73 -14.56 -21.51
CA ALA A 19 6.89 -15.07 -20.78
C ALA A 19 6.55 -15.62 -19.37
N VAL A 20 5.39 -15.30 -18.81
CA VAL A 20 4.98 -15.71 -17.48
C VAL A 20 3.79 -16.66 -17.60
N ARG A 21 4.00 -17.96 -17.32
CA ARG A 21 2.96 -19.01 -17.38
C ARG A 21 1.85 -18.89 -16.32
N ARG A 22 1.89 -17.90 -15.42
CA ARG A 22 0.83 -17.60 -14.46
C ARG A 22 -0.09 -16.53 -15.06
N HIS A 23 -1.40 -16.73 -14.98
CA HIS A 23 -2.34 -15.66 -15.29
C HIS A 23 -2.25 -14.59 -14.21
N PRO A 24 -1.90 -13.34 -14.52
CA PRO A 24 -1.79 -12.26 -13.53
C PRO A 24 -3.09 -12.00 -12.77
N GLU A 25 -4.24 -12.29 -13.37
CA GLU A 25 -5.55 -12.23 -12.71
C GLU A 25 -5.69 -13.24 -11.58
N ASP A 26 -5.02 -14.41 -11.66
CA ASP A 26 -4.99 -15.41 -10.58
C ASP A 26 -4.28 -14.88 -9.35
N GLU A 27 -3.37 -13.93 -9.53
CA GLU A 27 -2.63 -13.23 -8.47
C GLU A 27 -3.39 -12.04 -7.88
N GLY A 28 -4.62 -11.77 -8.37
CA GLY A 28 -5.44 -10.66 -7.92
C GLY A 28 -4.96 -9.29 -8.37
N ASP A 29 -4.24 -9.21 -9.49
CA ASP A 29 -3.63 -7.98 -9.97
C ASP A 29 -4.60 -7.16 -10.83
N TRP A 30 -5.08 -6.02 -10.32
CA TRP A 30 -5.97 -5.12 -11.02
C TRP A 30 -5.38 -4.60 -12.34
N ALA A 31 -4.08 -4.33 -12.38
CA ALA A 31 -3.42 -3.80 -13.57
C ALA A 31 -3.45 -4.77 -14.78
N TYR A 32 -3.72 -6.05 -14.54
CA TYR A 32 -3.87 -7.05 -15.58
C TYR A 32 -5.33 -7.43 -15.84
N SER A 33 -6.27 -6.89 -15.08
CA SER A 33 -7.68 -7.12 -15.29
C SER A 33 -8.18 -6.39 -16.54
N THR A 34 -9.15 -6.97 -17.22
CA THR A 34 -9.78 -6.33 -18.38
C THR A 34 -10.53 -5.06 -18.00
N GLU A 35 -10.99 -4.97 -16.77
CA GLU A 35 -11.68 -3.80 -16.21
C GLU A 35 -10.78 -2.58 -16.12
N TRP A 36 -9.47 -2.77 -15.90
CA TRP A 36 -8.49 -1.67 -15.91
C TRP A 36 -8.40 -0.98 -17.28
N TRP A 37 -8.46 -1.78 -18.35
CA TRP A 37 -8.24 -1.31 -19.72
C TRP A 37 -9.55 -1.10 -20.50
N GLY A 38 -10.68 -1.54 -19.95
CA GLY A 38 -11.99 -1.45 -20.59
C GLY A 38 -12.48 -0.01 -20.70
N THR A 39 -13.11 0.32 -21.83
CA THR A 39 -13.80 1.60 -22.06
C THR A 39 -15.27 1.58 -21.60
N ALA A 40 -15.82 0.38 -21.39
CA ALA A 40 -17.21 0.15 -21.00
C ALA A 40 -17.22 -0.84 -19.83
N SER A 41 -16.77 -0.39 -18.66
CA SER A 41 -16.92 -1.19 -17.46
C SER A 41 -18.25 -0.86 -16.80
N ASP A 42 -19.05 -1.86 -16.48
CA ASP A 42 -20.30 -1.78 -15.74
C ASP A 42 -20.06 -1.49 -14.25
N GLY A 43 -19.14 -0.56 -13.96
CA GLY A 43 -18.85 -0.13 -12.59
C GLY A 43 -20.04 0.63 -12.01
N HIS A 44 -20.40 0.33 -10.77
CA HIS A 44 -21.45 1.05 -10.04
C HIS A 44 -20.91 1.64 -8.75
N THR A 45 -21.37 2.84 -8.44
CA THR A 45 -20.97 3.56 -7.23
C THR A 45 -21.64 2.92 -6.01
N VAL A 46 -20.82 2.47 -5.05
CA VAL A 46 -21.28 1.84 -3.80
C VAL A 46 -21.11 2.72 -2.58
N PHE A 47 -20.35 3.80 -2.71
CA PHE A 47 -20.14 4.82 -1.69
C PHE A 47 -19.88 6.17 -2.37
N ARG A 48 -20.45 7.25 -1.81
CA ARG A 48 -20.15 8.61 -2.27
C ARG A 48 -20.45 9.60 -1.17
N SER A 49 -19.47 10.43 -0.82
CA SER A 49 -19.62 11.46 0.23
C SER A 49 -18.66 12.63 -0.02
N PRO A 50 -19.03 13.86 0.27
CA PRO A 50 -18.11 14.98 0.24
C PRO A 50 -17.11 14.90 1.41
N SER A 51 -15.88 15.31 1.15
CA SER A 51 -14.81 15.46 2.14
C SER A 51 -14.55 16.95 2.39
N GLU A 52 -14.28 17.30 3.64
CA GLU A 52 -13.87 18.64 4.07
C GLU A 52 -12.34 18.79 4.12
N HIS A 53 -11.59 17.72 3.81
CA HIS A 53 -10.14 17.68 3.91
C HIS A 53 -9.40 17.85 2.56
N GLY A 54 -10.02 18.53 1.60
CA GLY A 54 -9.40 18.84 0.31
C GLY A 54 -9.60 17.77 -0.77
N ASN A 55 -10.08 16.56 -0.41
CA ASN A 55 -10.27 15.46 -1.36
C ASN A 55 -11.54 15.60 -2.24
N GLY A 56 -12.30 16.67 -2.07
CA GLY A 56 -13.53 16.92 -2.81
C GLY A 56 -14.58 15.84 -2.55
N ILE A 57 -15.03 15.14 -3.60
CA ILE A 57 -15.96 14.03 -3.47
C ILE A 57 -15.18 12.72 -3.39
N VAL A 58 -15.32 12.00 -2.28
CA VAL A 58 -14.79 10.64 -2.11
C VAL A 58 -15.84 9.65 -2.58
N SER A 59 -15.52 8.82 -3.55
CA SER A 59 -16.40 7.77 -4.05
C SER A 59 -15.70 6.41 -4.13
N VAL A 60 -16.49 5.32 -4.02
CA VAL A 60 -16.03 3.95 -4.28
C VAL A 60 -16.87 3.36 -5.38
N VAL A 61 -16.22 2.94 -6.46
CA VAL A 61 -16.84 2.28 -7.59
C VAL A 61 -16.49 0.79 -7.56
N ALA A 62 -17.52 -0.06 -7.65
CA ALA A 62 -17.38 -1.50 -7.68
C ALA A 62 -17.43 -2.01 -9.12
N TYR A 63 -16.50 -2.91 -9.45
CA TYR A 63 -16.43 -3.63 -10.72
C TYR A 63 -16.41 -5.13 -10.46
N PRO A 64 -17.06 -5.95 -11.27
CA PRO A 64 -16.98 -7.41 -11.12
C PRO A 64 -15.52 -7.88 -11.28
N ALA A 65 -15.10 -8.84 -10.44
CA ALA A 65 -13.83 -9.52 -10.58
C ALA A 65 -14.05 -10.96 -11.00
N SER A 66 -13.30 -11.43 -12.01
CA SER A 66 -13.42 -12.77 -12.57
C SER A 66 -12.81 -13.86 -11.69
N ARG A 67 -11.94 -13.46 -10.75
CA ARG A 67 -11.20 -14.39 -9.87
C ARG A 67 -11.41 -14.07 -8.38
N PRO A 68 -11.36 -15.07 -7.50
CA PRO A 68 -11.27 -16.52 -7.79
C PRO A 68 -12.51 -17.05 -8.52
N ALA A 69 -12.31 -18.09 -9.30
CA ALA A 69 -13.39 -18.73 -10.04
C ALA A 69 -14.42 -19.40 -9.10
N ARG A 70 -15.67 -19.52 -9.53
CA ARG A 70 -16.78 -20.02 -8.69
C ARG A 70 -16.53 -21.41 -8.12
N GLU A 71 -15.77 -22.25 -8.81
CA GLU A 71 -15.40 -23.60 -8.39
C GLU A 71 -14.55 -23.61 -7.11
N GLN A 72 -13.90 -22.48 -6.80
CA GLN A 72 -13.08 -22.30 -5.58
C GLN A 72 -13.89 -21.79 -4.39
N TRP A 73 -15.08 -21.23 -4.61
CA TRP A 73 -15.88 -20.62 -3.55
C TRP A 73 -16.27 -21.59 -2.41
N PRO A 74 -16.63 -22.86 -2.69
CA PRO A 74 -16.98 -23.79 -1.61
C PRO A 74 -15.86 -24.03 -0.58
N VAL A 75 -14.60 -23.81 -0.96
CA VAL A 75 -13.47 -23.91 -0.02
C VAL A 75 -13.50 -22.74 0.97
N VAL A 76 -13.77 -21.54 0.47
CA VAL A 76 -13.84 -20.32 1.30
C VAL A 76 -15.11 -20.32 2.15
N GLU A 77 -16.24 -20.79 1.62
CA GLU A 77 -17.49 -20.92 2.38
C GLU A 77 -17.32 -21.88 3.57
N ARG A 78 -16.68 -23.04 3.37
CA ARG A 78 -16.34 -23.95 4.48
C ARG A 78 -15.40 -23.33 5.50
N TRP A 79 -14.40 -22.55 5.04
CA TRP A 79 -13.51 -21.83 5.93
C TRP A 79 -14.26 -20.81 6.79
N LEU A 80 -15.21 -20.05 6.22
CA LEU A 80 -16.06 -19.11 6.96
C LEU A 80 -16.93 -19.86 7.99
N GLN A 81 -17.54 -20.98 7.60
CA GLN A 81 -18.35 -21.82 8.48
C GLN A 81 -17.56 -22.36 9.68
N GLN A 82 -16.35 -22.88 9.43
CA GLN A 82 -15.47 -23.38 10.50
C GLN A 82 -15.08 -22.27 11.48
N ARG A 83 -14.80 -21.07 10.99
CA ARG A 83 -14.47 -19.93 11.84
C ARG A 83 -15.68 -19.46 12.64
N TYR A 84 -16.84 -19.39 12.02
CA TYR A 84 -18.07 -19.01 12.68
C TYR A 84 -18.39 -19.96 13.83
N ALA A 85 -18.34 -21.27 13.59
CA ALA A 85 -18.55 -22.28 14.62
C ALA A 85 -17.53 -22.20 15.77
N LYS A 86 -16.29 -21.79 15.50
CA LYS A 86 -15.27 -21.57 16.53
C LYS A 86 -15.58 -20.34 17.41
N ILE A 87 -16.13 -19.28 16.81
CA ILE A 87 -16.46 -18.02 17.51
C ILE A 87 -17.78 -18.17 18.29
N HIS A 88 -18.70 -18.93 17.75
CA HIS A 88 -20.06 -19.11 18.28
C HIS A 88 -20.35 -20.60 18.56
N PRO A 89 -19.68 -21.20 19.56
CA PRO A 89 -19.87 -22.63 19.87
C PRO A 89 -21.27 -22.95 20.43
N GLU A 90 -22.03 -21.93 20.84
CA GLU A 90 -23.40 -22.04 21.37
C GLU A 90 -24.48 -22.17 20.27
N PHE A 91 -24.17 -21.82 19.01
CA PHE A 91 -25.08 -21.97 17.87
C PHE A 91 -24.89 -23.31 17.17
N ASP A 92 -25.98 -23.80 16.55
CA ASP A 92 -25.95 -25.03 15.78
C ASP A 92 -24.89 -24.90 14.66
N HIS A 93 -24.03 -25.92 14.56
CA HIS A 93 -22.86 -25.91 13.66
C HIS A 93 -23.22 -25.94 12.16
N ASP A 94 -24.51 -25.86 11.81
CA ASP A 94 -25.04 -25.91 10.45
C ASP A 94 -25.15 -24.53 9.76
N GLU A 95 -24.68 -23.43 10.39
CA GLU A 95 -24.67 -22.12 9.72
C GLU A 95 -23.85 -22.17 8.44
N GLN A 96 -24.48 -21.90 7.33
CA GLN A 96 -23.85 -21.92 6.01
C GLN A 96 -23.64 -20.52 5.49
N PHE A 97 -22.47 -20.30 4.89
CA PHE A 97 -22.14 -19.07 4.19
C PHE A 97 -22.37 -19.23 2.69
N ASN A 98 -22.72 -18.13 2.03
CA ASN A 98 -22.87 -18.03 0.59
C ASN A 98 -22.03 -16.87 0.09
N ILE A 99 -21.08 -17.15 -0.79
CA ILE A 99 -20.30 -16.11 -1.47
C ILE A 99 -21.18 -15.52 -2.58
N LEU A 100 -21.38 -14.21 -2.53
CA LEU A 100 -22.14 -13.46 -3.54
C LEU A 100 -21.27 -13.07 -4.73
N GLY A 101 -19.97 -12.87 -4.50
CA GLY A 101 -19.03 -12.56 -5.55
C GLY A 101 -17.75 -11.90 -5.06
N TYR A 102 -16.84 -11.69 -6.00
CA TYR A 102 -15.65 -10.87 -5.83
C TYR A 102 -15.76 -9.62 -6.69
N GLN A 103 -15.28 -8.52 -6.18
CA GLN A 103 -15.32 -7.22 -6.85
C GLN A 103 -13.99 -6.49 -6.68
N TRP A 104 -13.61 -5.73 -7.69
CA TRP A 104 -12.65 -4.66 -7.56
C TRP A 104 -13.38 -3.42 -7.02
N ARG A 105 -12.89 -2.87 -5.94
CA ARG A 105 -13.40 -1.63 -5.32
C ARG A 105 -12.35 -0.55 -5.48
N VAL A 106 -12.70 0.49 -6.24
CA VAL A 106 -11.81 1.59 -6.60
C VAL A 106 -12.25 2.85 -5.87
N LEU A 107 -11.42 3.30 -4.94
CA LEU A 107 -11.56 4.61 -4.29
C LEU A 107 -11.13 5.70 -5.27
N ARG A 108 -11.94 6.75 -5.37
CA ARG A 108 -11.69 7.91 -6.24
C ARG A 108 -11.91 9.21 -5.51
N PHE A 109 -11.15 10.23 -5.90
CA PHE A 109 -11.40 11.61 -5.56
C PHE A 109 -11.96 12.35 -6.77
N ASN A 110 -12.95 13.24 -6.56
CA ASN A 110 -13.62 14.01 -7.60
C ASN A 110 -14.14 13.18 -8.78
N ASP A 111 -14.52 11.92 -8.52
CA ASP A 111 -15.01 10.92 -9.49
C ASP A 111 -13.98 10.52 -10.59
N ASP A 112 -12.87 11.23 -10.72
CA ASP A 112 -11.90 11.06 -11.81
C ASP A 112 -10.60 10.42 -11.37
N THR A 113 -10.03 10.85 -10.24
CA THR A 113 -8.70 10.43 -9.80
C THR A 113 -8.78 9.15 -8.98
N ARG A 114 -8.18 8.06 -9.50
CA ARG A 114 -8.10 6.78 -8.80
C ARG A 114 -7.00 6.84 -7.75
N GLN A 115 -7.38 6.68 -6.49
CA GLN A 115 -6.46 6.75 -5.37
C GLN A 115 -6.07 5.36 -4.84
N SER A 116 -7.02 4.45 -4.75
CA SER A 116 -6.75 3.14 -4.21
C SER A 116 -7.64 2.09 -4.87
N THR A 117 -7.14 0.85 -4.94
CA THR A 117 -7.91 -0.27 -5.45
C THR A 117 -7.72 -1.48 -4.54
N ALA A 118 -8.83 -2.10 -4.15
CA ALA A 118 -8.85 -3.32 -3.38
C ALA A 118 -9.71 -4.39 -4.04
N LYS A 119 -9.36 -5.65 -3.86
CA LYS A 119 -10.21 -6.78 -4.18
C LYS A 119 -11.01 -7.16 -2.96
N VAL A 120 -12.33 -7.26 -3.12
CA VAL A 120 -13.26 -7.48 -2.01
C VAL A 120 -14.15 -8.67 -2.30
N MET A 121 -14.26 -9.59 -1.35
CA MET A 121 -15.25 -10.65 -1.33
C MET A 121 -16.52 -10.13 -0.62
N ALA A 122 -17.68 -10.41 -1.20
CA ALA A 122 -18.98 -10.21 -0.59
C ALA A 122 -19.60 -11.58 -0.27
N CYS A 123 -20.05 -11.77 0.98
CA CYS A 123 -20.74 -12.97 1.40
C CYS A 123 -21.83 -12.67 2.44
N CYS A 124 -22.73 -13.62 2.64
CA CYS A 124 -23.76 -13.55 3.69
C CYS A 124 -23.94 -14.92 4.35
N ARG A 125 -24.57 -14.93 5.53
CA ARG A 125 -25.08 -16.17 6.12
C ARG A 125 -26.38 -16.58 5.43
N LYS A 126 -26.57 -17.88 5.23
CA LYS A 126 -27.83 -18.37 4.63
C LYS A 126 -29.05 -18.14 5.50
N SER A 127 -28.86 -18.19 6.82
CA SER A 127 -29.90 -17.85 7.79
C SER A 127 -30.30 -16.37 7.78
N GLU A 128 -29.36 -15.49 7.36
CA GLU A 128 -29.57 -14.05 7.39
C GLU A 128 -29.04 -13.39 6.09
N PRO A 129 -29.72 -13.58 4.95
CA PRO A 129 -29.25 -13.12 3.65
C PRO A 129 -29.10 -11.59 3.52
N ALA A 130 -29.78 -10.82 4.39
CA ALA A 130 -29.68 -9.36 4.43
C ALA A 130 -28.38 -8.87 5.11
N SER A 131 -27.70 -9.72 5.87
CA SER A 131 -26.47 -9.40 6.59
C SER A 131 -25.27 -9.59 5.66
N LEU A 132 -24.82 -8.50 5.04
CA LEU A 132 -23.73 -8.51 4.09
C LEU A 132 -22.38 -8.35 4.82
N TYR A 133 -21.48 -9.30 4.59
CA TYR A 133 -20.08 -9.24 5.01
C TYR A 133 -19.20 -8.86 3.82
N LEU A 134 -18.35 -7.85 3.99
CA LEU A 134 -17.35 -7.44 3.02
C LEU A 134 -15.96 -7.75 3.57
N MET A 135 -15.18 -8.52 2.82
CA MET A 135 -13.82 -8.89 3.20
C MET A 135 -12.84 -8.44 2.13
N GLN A 136 -12.02 -7.44 2.43
CA GLN A 136 -10.90 -7.09 1.57
C GLN A 136 -9.91 -8.26 1.50
N GLN A 137 -9.41 -8.57 0.32
CA GLN A 137 -8.48 -9.69 0.13
C GLN A 137 -7.06 -9.29 0.55
N PRO A 138 -6.53 -9.82 1.66
CA PRO A 138 -5.31 -9.32 2.27
C PRO A 138 -4.05 -9.64 1.46
N ASN A 139 -4.10 -10.65 0.60
CA ASN A 139 -2.97 -11.04 -0.23
C ASN A 139 -2.90 -10.30 -1.58
N CYS A 140 -3.86 -9.42 -1.85
CA CYS A 140 -3.99 -8.73 -3.12
C CYS A 140 -3.48 -7.29 -3.02
N LEU A 141 -2.31 -7.02 -3.59
CA LEU A 141 -1.84 -5.67 -3.89
C LEU A 141 -2.18 -5.36 -5.35
N ALA A 142 -3.32 -4.71 -5.55
CA ALA A 142 -3.95 -4.56 -6.86
C ALA A 142 -3.17 -3.67 -7.83
N VAL A 143 -2.33 -2.77 -7.35
CA VAL A 143 -1.63 -1.77 -8.17
C VAL A 143 -0.12 -1.89 -8.03
N PRO A 144 0.65 -1.65 -9.11
CA PRO A 144 2.10 -1.84 -9.14
C PRO A 144 2.88 -1.00 -8.13
N TYR A 145 2.43 0.22 -7.82
CA TYR A 145 3.15 1.08 -6.89
C TYR A 145 3.19 0.50 -5.46
N LEU A 146 2.12 -0.14 -4.99
CA LEU A 146 2.12 -0.81 -3.69
C LEU A 146 3.10 -1.99 -3.66
N LYS A 147 3.19 -2.76 -4.76
CA LYS A 147 4.19 -3.83 -4.89
C LYS A 147 5.61 -3.29 -4.86
N SER A 148 5.84 -2.12 -5.50
CA SER A 148 7.12 -1.43 -5.47
C SER A 148 7.48 -0.97 -4.04
N MET A 149 6.55 -0.32 -3.34
CA MET A 149 6.76 0.12 -1.97
C MET A 149 7.08 -1.05 -1.03
N VAL A 150 6.29 -2.11 -1.08
CA VAL A 150 6.51 -3.32 -0.27
C VAL A 150 7.84 -3.99 -0.60
N SER A 151 8.16 -4.18 -1.89
CA SER A 151 9.42 -4.79 -2.30
C SER A 151 10.60 -3.97 -1.83
N ALA A 152 10.60 -2.67 -2.13
CA ALA A 152 11.70 -1.77 -1.80
C ALA A 152 11.89 -1.64 -0.27
N GLY A 153 10.81 -1.48 0.48
CA GLY A 153 10.87 -1.35 1.94
C GLY A 153 11.38 -2.61 2.63
N LEU A 154 10.75 -3.76 2.34
CA LEU A 154 11.11 -5.01 3.01
C LEU A 154 12.50 -5.54 2.61
N ILE A 155 12.91 -5.35 1.36
CA ILE A 155 14.25 -5.70 0.91
C ILE A 155 15.30 -4.82 1.59
N THR A 156 15.05 -3.51 1.71
CA THR A 156 15.94 -2.59 2.41
C THR A 156 16.07 -2.98 3.88
N LEU A 157 14.97 -3.24 4.56
CA LEU A 157 14.93 -3.69 5.94
C LEU A 157 15.73 -5.00 6.12
N ALA A 158 15.49 -6.00 5.28
CA ALA A 158 16.22 -7.27 5.31
C ALA A 158 17.72 -7.12 4.99
N SER A 159 18.08 -6.14 4.13
CA SER A 159 19.47 -5.81 3.82
C SER A 159 20.19 -5.11 4.97
N SER A 160 19.41 -4.48 5.86
CA SER A 160 19.90 -3.78 7.07
C SER A 160 20.06 -4.71 8.28
N SER A 161 20.20 -6.02 8.06
CA SER A 161 20.37 -7.04 9.11
C SER A 161 19.15 -7.24 10.03
N TYR A 162 17.96 -6.76 9.61
CA TYR A 162 16.71 -7.10 10.29
C TYR A 162 16.30 -8.53 9.97
N ASP A 163 15.96 -9.32 11.00
CA ASP A 163 15.53 -10.70 10.82
C ASP A 163 14.05 -10.77 10.42
N LEU A 164 13.79 -10.57 9.12
CA LEU A 164 12.44 -10.60 8.57
C LEU A 164 11.78 -12.00 8.68
N PRO A 165 12.47 -13.14 8.48
CA PRO A 165 11.90 -14.47 8.72
C PRO A 165 11.32 -14.65 10.13
N GLU A 166 12.03 -14.23 11.16
CA GLU A 166 11.53 -14.32 12.54
C GLU A 166 10.30 -13.40 12.77
N ALA A 167 10.26 -12.25 12.10
CA ALA A 167 9.07 -11.37 12.15
C ALA A 167 7.87 -11.99 11.42
N VAL A 168 8.08 -12.65 10.29
CA VAL A 168 7.01 -13.37 9.56
C VAL A 168 6.42 -14.49 10.41
N LEU A 169 7.25 -15.16 11.23
CA LEU A 169 6.83 -16.21 12.16
C LEU A 169 6.24 -15.68 13.49
N GLY A 170 6.16 -14.37 13.68
CA GLY A 170 5.68 -13.76 14.92
C GLY A 170 6.63 -13.84 16.12
N LYS A 171 7.87 -14.23 15.90
CA LYS A 171 8.89 -14.34 16.96
C LYS A 171 9.67 -13.05 17.18
N ARG A 172 9.57 -12.11 16.25
CA ARG A 172 10.15 -10.77 16.33
C ARG A 172 9.09 -9.74 15.98
N ASN A 173 9.02 -8.65 16.74
CA ASN A 173 8.12 -7.54 16.45
C ASN A 173 8.63 -6.73 15.28
N LEU A 174 7.71 -6.29 14.43
CA LEU A 174 7.91 -5.33 13.35
C LEU A 174 6.92 -4.19 13.53
N ASN A 175 7.41 -3.01 13.92
CA ASN A 175 6.58 -1.83 14.09
C ASN A 175 6.53 -1.06 12.78
N VAL A 176 5.34 -0.95 12.20
CA VAL A 176 5.11 -0.27 10.93
C VAL A 176 4.21 0.93 11.11
N LEU A 177 4.56 2.03 10.45
CA LEU A 177 3.69 3.20 10.30
C LEU A 177 3.30 3.36 8.82
N CYS A 178 2.02 3.50 8.56
CA CYS A 178 1.47 3.85 7.25
C CYS A 178 0.82 5.23 7.33
N ILE A 179 1.36 6.20 6.62
CA ILE A 179 0.80 7.55 6.47
C ILE A 179 0.07 7.61 5.14
N GLY A 180 -1.24 7.92 5.19
CA GLY A 180 -2.18 7.69 4.11
C GLY A 180 -2.77 6.28 4.17
N HIS A 181 -4.09 6.21 4.30
CA HIS A 181 -4.82 4.94 4.42
C HIS A 181 -5.39 4.47 3.09
N GLY A 182 -6.01 5.40 2.35
CA GLY A 182 -6.74 5.08 1.14
C GLY A 182 -7.73 3.94 1.35
N GLY A 183 -7.61 2.86 0.58
CA GLY A 183 -8.43 1.66 0.74
C GLY A 183 -7.93 0.66 1.79
N GLY A 184 -6.80 0.91 2.45
CA GLY A 184 -6.24 0.03 3.49
C GLY A 184 -5.50 -1.21 3.00
N SER A 185 -5.21 -1.32 1.69
CA SER A 185 -4.61 -2.54 1.12
C SER A 185 -3.20 -2.81 1.64
N LEU A 186 -2.38 -1.76 1.77
CA LEU A 186 -0.99 -1.90 2.24
C LEU A 186 -0.91 -2.37 3.70
N PRO A 187 -1.53 -1.69 4.68
CA PRO A 187 -1.47 -2.10 6.07
C PRO A 187 -2.07 -3.50 6.30
N LEU A 188 -3.17 -3.81 5.63
CA LEU A 188 -3.80 -5.11 5.72
C LEU A 188 -2.91 -6.23 5.17
N PHE A 189 -2.24 -5.99 4.04
CA PHE A 189 -1.27 -6.92 3.47
C PHE A 189 -0.11 -7.20 4.44
N LEU A 190 0.48 -6.15 5.02
CA LEU A 190 1.61 -6.29 5.95
C LEU A 190 1.21 -7.08 7.21
N ALA A 191 0.09 -6.73 7.84
CA ALA A 191 -0.41 -7.44 9.01
C ALA A 191 -0.77 -8.91 8.69
N SER A 192 -1.24 -9.21 7.48
CA SER A 192 -1.59 -10.56 7.08
C SER A 192 -0.37 -11.43 6.75
N LYS A 193 0.68 -10.84 6.16
CA LYS A 193 1.88 -11.56 5.75
C LYS A 193 2.92 -11.71 6.84
N ILE A 194 2.93 -10.81 7.83
CA ILE A 194 3.97 -10.75 8.86
C ILE A 194 3.29 -10.84 10.22
N GLN A 195 3.34 -12.00 10.87
CA GLN A 195 2.65 -12.25 12.13
C GLN A 195 3.15 -11.33 13.27
N GLY A 196 4.42 -10.96 13.25
CA GLY A 196 4.99 -10.01 14.21
C GLY A 196 4.74 -8.54 13.89
N ALA A 197 4.04 -8.21 12.78
CA ALA A 197 3.80 -6.82 12.42
C ALA A 197 2.69 -6.20 13.28
N THR A 198 2.99 -5.06 13.89
CA THR A 198 2.02 -4.11 14.45
C THR A 198 2.00 -2.89 13.54
N VAL A 199 0.83 -2.56 12.99
CA VAL A 199 0.70 -1.54 11.96
C VAL A 199 -0.14 -0.38 12.47
N HIS A 200 0.50 0.76 12.67
CA HIS A 200 -0.16 2.04 12.90
C HIS A 200 -0.47 2.69 11.55
N ILE A 201 -1.66 3.22 11.43
CA ILE A 201 -2.16 3.82 10.19
C ILE A 201 -2.69 5.20 10.54
N VAL A 202 -2.33 6.20 9.75
CA VAL A 202 -2.76 7.58 9.97
C VAL A 202 -3.38 8.12 8.71
N ASP A 203 -4.61 8.62 8.83
CA ASP A 203 -5.30 9.33 7.75
C ASP A 203 -6.04 10.53 8.33
N ILE A 204 -5.97 11.64 7.63
CA ILE A 204 -6.61 12.89 8.06
C ILE A 204 -8.10 12.91 7.72
N ASP A 205 -8.52 12.17 6.69
CA ASP A 205 -9.88 12.26 6.13
C ASP A 205 -10.82 11.16 6.68
N PRO A 206 -11.78 11.52 7.54
CA PRO A 206 -12.75 10.55 8.09
C PRO A 206 -13.64 9.93 7.01
N ILE A 207 -13.80 10.59 5.84
CA ILE A 207 -14.61 10.05 4.75
C ILE A 207 -13.85 8.94 4.03
N VAL A 208 -12.53 9.08 3.85
CA VAL A 208 -11.66 8.01 3.33
C VAL A 208 -11.69 6.80 4.27
N ILE A 209 -11.56 7.02 5.58
CA ILE A 209 -11.66 5.96 6.60
C ILE A 209 -13.04 5.27 6.52
N SER A 210 -14.12 6.04 6.45
CA SER A 210 -15.48 5.49 6.34
C SER A 210 -15.68 4.68 5.05
N ALA A 211 -15.15 5.17 3.91
CA ALA A 211 -15.20 4.48 2.63
C ALA A 211 -14.46 3.14 2.65
N SER A 212 -13.28 3.10 3.27
CA SER A 212 -12.48 1.87 3.38
C SER A 212 -13.21 0.78 4.16
N ILE A 213 -13.89 1.14 5.25
CA ILE A 213 -14.66 0.21 6.09
C ILE A 213 -15.95 -0.20 5.38
N LYS A 214 -16.81 0.78 5.07
CA LYS A 214 -18.18 0.52 4.60
C LYS A 214 -18.24 -0.04 3.18
N ALA A 215 -17.27 0.32 2.35
CA ALA A 215 -17.30 -0.04 0.93
C ALA A 215 -16.12 -0.88 0.45
N MET A 216 -14.99 -0.89 1.15
CA MET A 216 -13.83 -1.66 0.71
C MET A 216 -13.49 -2.84 1.63
N GLY A 217 -14.29 -3.06 2.70
CA GLY A 217 -14.18 -4.22 3.58
C GLY A 217 -12.90 -4.25 4.41
N PHE A 218 -12.41 -3.09 4.84
CA PHE A 218 -11.34 -2.97 5.81
C PHE A 218 -11.88 -3.19 7.24
N PRO A 219 -11.13 -3.81 8.19
CA PRO A 219 -11.59 -4.06 9.54
C PRO A 219 -11.98 -2.78 10.28
N ALA A 220 -13.22 -2.70 10.75
CA ALA A 220 -13.73 -1.53 11.49
C ALA A 220 -13.12 -1.40 12.87
N SER A 221 -12.80 -2.53 13.51
CA SER A 221 -12.18 -2.59 14.86
C SER A 221 -10.76 -2.00 14.90
N ALA A 222 -10.13 -1.80 13.73
CA ALA A 222 -8.83 -1.14 13.63
C ALA A 222 -8.88 0.34 14.04
N VAL A 223 -10.04 1.01 13.90
CA VAL A 223 -10.19 2.46 14.17
C VAL A 223 -10.11 2.74 15.67
N LYS A 224 -9.25 3.69 16.04
CA LYS A 224 -9.05 4.10 17.44
C LYS A 224 -9.82 5.38 17.77
N GLY A 225 -10.35 5.44 19.00
CA GLY A 225 -11.01 6.65 19.52
C GLY A 225 -12.46 6.85 19.09
N THR A 226 -13.12 5.84 18.51
CA THR A 226 -14.52 5.93 18.10
C THR A 226 -15.49 5.30 19.09
N SER A 227 -16.71 5.87 19.12
CA SER A 227 -17.83 5.47 19.97
C SER A 227 -18.46 4.12 19.59
N ASP A 228 -19.35 3.66 20.44
CA ASP A 228 -20.00 2.34 20.49
C ASP A 228 -20.69 1.82 19.21
N GLU A 229 -20.93 2.65 18.19
CA GLU A 229 -21.54 2.21 16.93
C GLU A 229 -20.66 1.20 16.13
N LEU A 230 -19.35 1.22 16.36
CA LEU A 230 -18.42 0.27 15.72
C LEU A 230 -18.28 -1.06 16.47
N LYS A 231 -18.85 -1.19 17.66
CA LYS A 231 -18.84 -2.47 18.43
C LYS A 231 -19.66 -3.59 17.77
N GLN A 232 -20.70 -3.26 17.00
CA GLN A 232 -21.46 -4.26 16.24
C GLN A 232 -20.63 -4.92 15.12
N SER A 233 -19.54 -4.31 14.70
CA SER A 233 -18.62 -4.87 13.71
C SER A 233 -17.58 -5.83 14.28
N ALA A 234 -17.44 -5.91 15.61
CA ALA A 234 -16.38 -6.69 16.25
C ALA A 234 -16.48 -8.20 15.94
N ASP A 235 -17.67 -8.76 15.86
CA ASP A 235 -17.88 -10.18 15.55
C ASP A 235 -17.60 -10.47 14.06
N ALA A 236 -17.96 -9.54 13.16
CA ALA A 236 -17.62 -9.65 11.75
C ALA A 236 -16.09 -9.59 11.54
N ASP A 237 -15.40 -8.69 12.24
CA ASP A 237 -13.95 -8.57 12.15
C ASP A 237 -13.23 -9.80 12.74
N LYS A 238 -13.71 -10.37 13.84
CA LYS A 238 -13.21 -11.66 14.37
C LYS A 238 -13.41 -12.78 13.35
N LEU A 239 -14.58 -12.85 12.71
CA LEU A 239 -14.87 -13.85 11.70
C LEU A 239 -13.94 -13.72 10.50
N LEU A 240 -13.77 -12.51 9.97
CA LEU A 240 -13.04 -12.27 8.72
C LEU A 240 -11.53 -12.11 8.95
N TRP A 241 -11.11 -11.56 10.10
CA TRP A 241 -9.76 -11.03 10.32
C TRP A 241 -9.06 -11.54 11.58
N GLU A 242 -9.44 -12.72 12.12
CA GLU A 242 -8.81 -13.30 13.31
C GLU A 242 -7.26 -13.26 13.20
N GLY A 243 -6.61 -12.72 14.25
CA GLY A 243 -5.16 -12.61 14.32
C GLY A 243 -4.54 -11.54 13.39
N VAL A 244 -5.38 -10.72 12.71
CA VAL A 244 -4.94 -9.62 11.87
C VAL A 244 -5.46 -8.28 12.37
N HIS A 245 -6.78 -8.20 12.64
CA HIS A 245 -7.47 -6.96 13.01
C HIS A 245 -6.94 -6.33 14.31
N ASP A 246 -6.53 -7.14 15.26
CA ASP A 246 -5.95 -6.74 16.56
C ASP A 246 -4.55 -6.14 16.47
N ARG A 247 -3.89 -6.26 15.33
CA ARG A 247 -2.57 -5.69 15.05
C ARG A 247 -2.61 -4.46 14.12
N LEU A 248 -3.83 -4.00 13.78
CA LEU A 248 -4.09 -2.80 12.99
C LEU A 248 -4.63 -1.69 13.89
N PHE A 249 -4.04 -0.51 13.81
CA PHE A 249 -4.38 0.65 14.63
C PHE A 249 -4.53 1.86 13.73
N LEU A 250 -5.76 2.20 13.35
CA LEU A 250 -6.08 3.32 12.45
C LEU A 250 -6.47 4.56 13.26
N TYR A 251 -5.71 5.63 13.08
CA TYR A 251 -5.91 6.91 13.74
C TYR A 251 -6.39 7.96 12.74
N ARG A 252 -7.44 8.69 13.10
CA ARG A 252 -7.82 9.91 12.42
C ARG A 252 -6.96 11.04 12.96
N SER A 253 -5.93 11.44 12.24
CA SER A 253 -5.01 12.49 12.64
C SER A 253 -4.27 13.07 11.44
N ASP A 254 -3.78 14.29 11.59
CA ASP A 254 -2.73 14.81 10.73
C ASP A 254 -1.42 14.05 10.97
N ALA A 255 -0.67 13.78 9.90
CA ALA A 255 0.56 12.98 9.98
C ALA A 255 1.67 13.65 10.80
N GLU A 256 1.83 14.98 10.68
CA GLU A 256 2.82 15.73 11.45
C GLU A 256 2.44 15.76 12.94
N GLU A 257 1.19 16.03 13.25
CA GLU A 257 0.67 16.00 14.62
C GLU A 257 0.84 14.61 15.25
N PHE A 258 0.52 13.56 14.52
CA PHE A 258 0.67 12.19 14.98
C PHE A 258 2.13 11.86 15.31
N ILE A 259 3.08 12.16 14.40
CA ILE A 259 4.50 11.82 14.61
C ILE A 259 5.15 12.62 15.74
N ILE A 260 4.72 13.87 15.94
CA ILE A 260 5.17 14.72 17.05
C ILE A 260 4.72 14.13 18.40
N ASN A 261 3.47 13.71 18.50
CA ASN A 261 2.86 13.21 19.73
C ASN A 261 3.15 11.73 19.99
N SER A 262 3.56 10.96 18.98
CA SER A 262 3.92 9.55 19.14
C SER A 262 5.19 9.39 19.97
N THR A 263 5.22 8.34 20.78
CA THR A 263 6.44 7.87 21.49
C THR A 263 7.01 6.61 20.86
N ASP A 264 6.30 6.01 19.92
CA ASP A 264 6.67 4.76 19.28
C ASP A 264 7.86 4.92 18.33
N THR A 265 8.64 3.86 18.22
CA THR A 265 9.73 3.75 17.25
C THR A 265 9.33 2.74 16.18
N TYR A 266 9.55 3.08 14.91
CA TYR A 266 9.15 2.31 13.77
C TYR A 266 10.34 1.72 13.02
N ASP A 267 10.25 0.44 12.71
CA ASP A 267 11.22 -0.26 11.85
C ASP A 267 11.02 0.11 10.38
N LEU A 268 9.75 0.35 10.01
CA LEU A 268 9.36 0.61 8.63
C LEU A 268 8.24 1.66 8.58
N VAL A 269 8.43 2.69 7.77
CA VAL A 269 7.43 3.74 7.55
C VAL A 269 7.09 3.81 6.08
N PHE A 270 5.81 3.73 5.75
CA PHE A 270 5.28 3.96 4.41
C PHE A 270 4.52 5.26 4.36
N ILE A 271 4.79 6.07 3.35
CA ILE A 271 4.11 7.35 3.12
C ILE A 271 3.50 7.32 1.72
N ASP A 272 2.17 7.27 1.67
CA ASP A 272 1.35 7.28 0.45
C ASP A 272 0.25 8.31 0.64
N ALA A 273 0.64 9.59 0.73
CA ALA A 273 -0.24 10.70 1.04
C ALA A 273 -0.14 11.76 -0.06
N TYR A 274 -1.29 12.20 -0.52
CA TYR A 274 -1.45 13.26 -1.51
C TYR A 274 -2.48 14.26 -1.02
N ASP A 275 -2.33 15.52 -1.46
CA ASP A 275 -3.37 16.51 -1.30
C ASP A 275 -4.45 16.36 -2.39
N GLY A 276 -5.49 17.21 -2.32
CA GLY A 276 -6.59 17.17 -3.27
C GLY A 276 -6.20 17.46 -4.73
N ASP A 277 -5.01 18.02 -4.96
CA ASP A 277 -4.45 18.35 -6.27
C ASP A 277 -3.45 17.26 -6.75
N ASP A 278 -3.41 16.10 -6.08
CA ASP A 278 -2.53 14.96 -6.39
C ASP A 278 -1.04 15.30 -6.22
N ILE A 279 -0.74 16.22 -5.29
CA ILE A 279 0.62 16.66 -4.97
C ILE A 279 1.03 16.07 -3.62
N PHE A 280 2.29 15.62 -3.52
CA PHE A 280 2.86 15.17 -2.24
C PHE A 280 2.96 16.36 -1.27
N PRO A 281 2.33 16.30 -0.07
CA PRO A 281 2.19 17.47 0.79
C PRO A 281 3.50 18.08 1.23
N GLY A 282 3.67 19.39 1.06
CA GLY A 282 4.89 20.11 1.38
C GLY A 282 5.37 19.90 2.81
N LYS A 283 4.45 19.91 3.79
CA LYS A 283 4.78 19.69 5.21
C LYS A 283 5.42 18.33 5.52
N LEU A 284 5.27 17.32 4.64
CA LEU A 284 5.88 16.01 4.84
C LEU A 284 7.32 15.92 4.33
N TRP A 285 7.85 16.97 3.68
CA TRP A 285 9.21 16.97 3.17
C TRP A 285 9.95 18.30 3.26
N ASP A 286 9.27 19.39 3.55
CA ASP A 286 9.92 20.69 3.74
C ASP A 286 10.96 20.57 4.87
N THR A 287 12.17 21.03 4.60
CA THR A 287 13.27 20.99 5.56
C THR A 287 13.01 21.81 6.82
N ASP A 288 12.15 22.82 6.73
CA ASP A 288 11.75 23.66 7.86
C ASP A 288 10.60 23.04 8.67
N SER A 289 9.91 22.02 8.11
CA SER A 289 8.82 21.33 8.80
C SER A 289 9.35 20.53 10.00
N GLN A 290 8.49 20.40 11.01
CA GLN A 290 8.82 19.57 12.17
C GLN A 290 8.72 18.08 11.85
N PHE A 291 7.97 17.72 10.79
CA PHE A 291 7.68 16.33 10.43
C PHE A 291 8.96 15.51 10.24
N LEU A 292 9.87 15.93 9.33
CA LEU A 292 11.10 15.15 9.06
C LEU A 292 12.03 15.04 10.28
N ARG A 293 12.10 16.09 11.09
CA ARG A 293 12.91 16.07 12.35
C ARG A 293 12.36 15.05 13.34
N HIS A 294 11.04 15.03 13.53
CA HIS A 294 10.40 14.07 14.42
C HIS A 294 10.40 12.67 13.83
N LEU A 295 10.12 12.51 12.53
CA LEU A 295 10.20 11.24 11.82
C LEU A 295 11.60 10.60 12.01
N GLN A 296 12.67 11.39 11.84
CA GLN A 296 14.04 10.93 12.06
C GLN A 296 14.26 10.34 13.46
N SER A 297 13.63 10.90 14.50
CA SER A 297 13.72 10.43 15.88
C SER A 297 12.82 9.21 16.17
N ARG A 298 11.80 8.97 15.35
CA ARG A 298 10.84 7.85 15.47
C ARG A 298 11.18 6.65 14.58
N VAL A 299 12.11 6.80 13.67
CA VAL A 299 12.61 5.70 12.84
C VAL A 299 13.75 4.99 13.58
N ASP A 300 13.73 3.67 13.61
CA ASP A 300 14.76 2.87 14.29
C ASP A 300 16.18 3.31 13.87
N PRO A 301 17.09 3.55 14.82
CA PRO A 301 18.40 4.12 14.53
C PRO A 301 19.35 3.15 13.80
N ILE A 302 19.05 1.86 13.78
CA ILE A 302 19.91 0.82 13.20
C ILE A 302 19.44 0.43 11.80
N HIS A 303 18.17 0.00 11.68
CA HIS A 303 17.61 -0.57 10.43
C HIS A 303 16.39 0.18 9.91
N GLY A 304 15.97 1.23 10.58
CA GLY A 304 14.76 1.96 10.22
C GLY A 304 14.76 2.46 8.78
N THR A 305 13.66 2.20 8.10
CA THR A 305 13.49 2.44 6.67
C THR A 305 12.20 3.22 6.42
N VAL A 306 12.28 4.25 5.60
CA VAL A 306 11.13 5.07 5.16
C VAL A 306 10.94 4.88 3.65
N VAL A 307 9.73 4.63 3.22
CA VAL A 307 9.33 4.40 1.82
C VAL A 307 8.25 5.40 1.46
N VAL A 308 8.47 6.16 0.40
CA VAL A 308 7.55 7.22 -0.05
C VAL A 308 7.11 6.94 -1.48
N ASN A 309 5.80 7.04 -1.73
CA ASN A 309 5.24 7.05 -3.08
C ASN A 309 5.22 8.47 -3.62
N LEU A 310 5.84 8.71 -4.79
CA LEU A 310 5.91 10.00 -5.46
C LEU A 310 5.40 9.86 -6.89
N HIS A 311 4.81 10.93 -7.44
CA HIS A 311 4.46 11.04 -8.85
C HIS A 311 5.57 11.75 -9.63
N SER A 312 6.04 11.16 -10.72
CA SER A 312 7.09 11.76 -11.56
C SER A 312 6.63 13.02 -12.29
N ASP A 313 5.31 13.16 -12.49
CA ASP A 313 4.70 14.24 -13.27
C ASP A 313 4.41 15.51 -12.46
N SER A 314 4.71 15.52 -11.17
CA SER A 314 4.46 16.66 -10.29
C SER A 314 5.16 17.95 -10.77
N ASP A 315 6.21 17.82 -11.58
CA ASP A 315 6.93 18.97 -12.11
C ASP A 315 6.26 19.64 -13.33
N LEU A 316 5.37 18.93 -14.00
CA LEU A 316 4.65 19.49 -15.16
C LEU A 316 3.64 20.56 -14.77
N LEU A 317 3.23 20.59 -13.51
CA LEU A 317 2.29 21.58 -12.98
C LEU A 317 2.93 22.93 -12.64
N THR A 318 4.27 22.98 -12.52
CA THR A 318 5.02 24.20 -12.14
C THR A 318 5.63 24.96 -13.31
N THR A 319 5.47 24.50 -14.53
CA THR A 319 5.97 25.22 -15.72
C THR A 319 5.07 26.40 -16.05
N ASN A 320 5.22 27.49 -15.28
CA ASN A 320 5.05 28.80 -15.87
C ASN A 320 6.08 28.93 -16.98
N MET A 321 5.62 29.11 -18.20
CA MET A 321 6.31 29.01 -19.49
C MET A 321 7.41 30.05 -19.74
N GLU A 322 8.18 30.49 -18.76
CA GLU A 322 9.16 31.57 -18.95
C GLU A 322 10.63 31.16 -18.79
N ASP A 323 10.93 29.92 -18.40
CA ASP A 323 12.34 29.49 -18.28
C ASP A 323 12.71 28.40 -19.29
N ASN A 324 13.29 28.85 -20.40
CA ASN A 324 13.88 28.09 -21.50
C ASN A 324 15.13 27.30 -21.07
N SER A 325 15.07 26.43 -20.10
CA SER A 325 16.17 25.52 -19.85
C SER A 325 15.89 24.14 -20.44
N GLN A 326 16.34 23.95 -21.69
CA GLN A 326 16.37 22.64 -22.35
C GLN A 326 17.15 21.56 -21.55
N LEU A 327 17.82 21.95 -20.48
CA LEU A 327 18.53 21.05 -19.55
C LEU A 327 17.61 20.31 -18.57
N GLN A 328 16.41 20.83 -18.27
CA GLN A 328 15.46 20.17 -17.32
C GLN A 328 14.88 18.87 -17.89
N SER A 329 14.80 18.73 -19.22
CA SER A 329 14.31 17.50 -19.85
C SER A 329 15.30 16.32 -19.80
N ILE A 330 16.52 16.55 -19.36
CA ILE A 330 17.60 15.54 -19.30
C ILE A 330 17.74 14.96 -17.90
N LEU A 331 17.19 15.60 -16.88
CA LEU A 331 17.24 15.10 -15.50
C LEU A 331 16.27 13.93 -15.35
N PRO A 332 16.73 12.77 -14.84
CA PRO A 332 15.90 11.57 -14.67
C PRO A 332 14.80 11.74 -13.61
N LEU A 333 14.90 12.73 -12.73
CA LEU A 333 13.90 13.15 -11.74
C LEU A 333 13.62 14.64 -11.96
N GLY A 334 12.36 15.03 -11.90
CA GLY A 334 11.99 16.43 -11.93
C GLY A 334 12.49 17.18 -10.69
N LYS A 335 12.43 18.52 -10.74
CA LYS A 335 12.97 19.40 -9.71
C LYS A 335 12.32 19.15 -8.34
N TYR A 336 11.00 19.02 -8.32
CA TYR A 336 10.22 18.79 -7.09
C TYR A 336 10.59 17.43 -6.45
N VAL A 337 10.51 16.35 -7.22
CA VAL A 337 10.87 15.01 -6.76
C VAL A 337 12.31 14.95 -6.26
N SER A 338 13.24 15.63 -6.96
CA SER A 338 14.64 15.71 -6.55
C SER A 338 14.82 16.41 -5.20
N GLN A 339 14.06 17.49 -4.93
CA GLN A 339 14.09 18.18 -3.64
C GLN A 339 13.55 17.30 -2.51
N VAL A 340 12.43 16.61 -2.73
CA VAL A 340 11.89 15.63 -1.77
C VAL A 340 12.92 14.56 -1.44
N CYS A 341 13.54 13.96 -2.46
CA CYS A 341 14.57 12.92 -2.29
C CYS A 341 15.76 13.42 -1.44
N LYS A 342 16.24 14.64 -1.71
CA LYS A 342 17.34 15.25 -0.96
C LYS A 342 16.97 15.54 0.50
N ALA A 343 15.75 16.01 0.77
CA ALA A 343 15.27 16.24 2.13
C ALA A 343 15.26 14.94 2.96
N TYR A 344 14.71 13.86 2.41
CA TYR A 344 14.71 12.57 3.09
C TYR A 344 16.12 12.00 3.28
N LYS A 345 17.02 12.12 2.28
CA LYS A 345 18.42 11.73 2.41
C LYS A 345 19.11 12.50 3.53
N GLN A 346 18.91 13.81 3.59
CA GLN A 346 19.54 14.67 4.62
C GLN A 346 19.19 14.22 6.04
N HIS A 347 17.96 13.78 6.29
CA HIS A 347 17.50 13.35 7.60
C HIS A 347 17.84 11.88 7.93
N LEU A 348 17.89 10.99 6.95
CA LEU A 348 18.03 9.55 7.16
C LEU A 348 19.39 8.98 6.74
N GLY A 349 20.16 9.71 5.94
CA GLY A 349 21.57 9.41 5.58
C GLY A 349 21.74 8.77 4.22
N LEU A 350 20.97 7.77 3.83
CA LEU A 350 21.00 7.14 2.50
C LEU A 350 19.60 7.21 1.86
N ALA A 351 19.55 7.56 0.60
CA ALA A 351 18.31 7.48 -0.16
C ALA A 351 18.54 7.00 -1.59
N PHE A 352 17.57 6.27 -2.13
CA PHE A 352 17.53 5.85 -3.53
C PHE A 352 16.09 5.83 -4.04
N THR A 353 15.93 5.86 -5.34
CA THR A 353 14.64 5.75 -6.01
C THR A 353 14.58 4.57 -6.95
N VAL A 354 13.37 4.05 -7.17
CA VAL A 354 13.05 3.05 -8.19
C VAL A 354 11.80 3.48 -8.94
N SER A 355 11.80 3.27 -10.27
CA SER A 355 10.63 3.57 -11.09
C SER A 355 9.61 2.45 -11.01
N VAL A 356 8.35 2.80 -10.81
CA VAL A 356 7.26 1.82 -10.79
C VAL A 356 6.95 1.35 -12.22
N PRO A 357 6.85 0.04 -12.46
CA PRO A 357 6.44 -0.46 -13.77
C PRO A 357 5.04 0.04 -14.14
N TRP A 358 4.89 0.50 -15.39
CA TRP A 358 3.63 0.92 -16.03
C TRP A 358 2.91 2.15 -15.46
N LEU A 359 3.46 2.76 -14.43
CA LEU A 359 2.91 3.99 -13.83
C LEU A 359 3.94 5.12 -13.86
N CYS A 360 3.47 6.34 -13.66
CA CYS A 360 4.33 7.51 -13.46
C CYS A 360 4.88 7.61 -12.02
N ASN A 361 4.58 6.66 -11.16
CA ASN A 361 5.04 6.67 -9.79
C ASN A 361 6.53 6.33 -9.67
N ILE A 362 7.14 6.93 -8.67
CA ILE A 362 8.50 6.67 -8.22
C ILE A 362 8.43 6.28 -6.75
N THR A 363 9.07 5.16 -6.40
CA THR A 363 9.24 4.78 -5.00
C THR A 363 10.58 5.33 -4.51
N LEU A 364 10.53 6.28 -3.58
CA LEU A 364 11.69 6.75 -2.82
C LEU A 364 11.85 5.86 -1.59
N VAL A 365 13.08 5.44 -1.32
CA VAL A 365 13.47 4.76 -0.08
C VAL A 365 14.57 5.55 0.60
N ALA A 366 14.39 5.85 1.87
CA ALA A 366 15.40 6.48 2.70
C ALA A 366 15.65 5.66 3.96
N CYS A 367 16.92 5.43 4.33
CA CYS A 367 17.27 4.58 5.45
C CYS A 367 18.60 5.01 6.09
N ARG A 368 18.95 4.38 7.20
CA ARG A 368 20.24 4.61 7.85
C ARG A 368 21.37 4.06 7.01
N ALA A 369 22.31 4.93 6.58
CA ALA A 369 23.41 4.57 5.68
C ALA A 369 24.25 3.38 6.19
N LYS A 370 24.53 3.35 7.50
CA LYS A 370 25.35 2.29 8.13
C LYS A 370 24.73 0.90 7.98
N ALA A 371 23.42 0.82 7.89
CA ALA A 371 22.68 -0.43 7.83
C ALA A 371 22.92 -1.19 6.51
N LEU A 372 22.93 -0.48 5.38
CA LEU A 372 23.12 -1.11 4.05
C LEU A 372 24.59 -1.29 3.66
N THR A 373 25.49 -0.51 4.25
CA THR A 373 26.88 -0.42 3.82
C THR A 373 27.85 -1.24 4.68
N GLY A 374 27.34 -1.95 5.70
CA GLY A 374 28.17 -2.75 6.61
C GLY A 374 29.23 -1.91 7.35
N GLY A 375 28.97 -0.60 7.53
CA GLY A 375 29.91 0.32 8.16
C GLY A 375 31.00 0.90 7.24
N ALA A 376 30.88 0.69 5.93
CA ALA A 376 31.73 1.38 4.97
C ALA A 376 31.64 2.91 5.16
N ARG A 377 32.77 3.61 5.00
CA ARG A 377 32.77 5.09 5.09
C ARG A 377 31.83 5.64 4.04
N GLU A 378 31.04 6.66 4.37
CA GLU A 378 30.04 7.29 3.46
C GLU A 378 30.61 7.65 2.08
N GLN A 379 31.89 8.02 2.02
CA GLN A 379 32.62 8.35 0.79
C GLN A 379 32.71 7.18 -0.23
N PHE A 380 32.48 5.95 0.20
CA PHE A 380 32.56 4.73 -0.65
C PHE A 380 31.21 4.08 -0.93
N VAL A 381 30.11 4.72 -0.53
CA VAL A 381 28.76 4.20 -0.77
C VAL A 381 28.34 4.52 -2.21
N GLY A 382 28.68 3.62 -3.11
CA GLY A 382 28.29 3.74 -4.53
C GLY A 382 27.04 2.97 -4.88
N ARG A 383 26.45 3.32 -6.02
CA ARG A 383 25.26 2.70 -6.62
C ARG A 383 25.32 1.18 -6.63
N GLU A 384 26.43 0.62 -7.07
CA GLU A 384 26.59 -0.85 -7.24
C GLU A 384 26.61 -1.59 -5.91
N LEU A 385 27.17 -0.99 -4.87
CA LEU A 385 27.18 -1.56 -3.52
C LEU A 385 25.75 -1.67 -2.96
N VAL A 386 25.00 -0.56 -3.02
CA VAL A 386 23.62 -0.51 -2.53
C VAL A 386 22.74 -1.45 -3.33
N LEU A 387 22.76 -1.37 -4.65
CA LEU A 387 21.96 -2.23 -5.52
C LEU A 387 22.31 -3.71 -5.32
N GLY A 388 23.59 -4.04 -5.17
CA GLY A 388 24.06 -5.41 -4.91
C GLY A 388 23.51 -5.97 -3.62
N ALA A 389 23.52 -5.18 -2.53
CA ALA A 389 22.94 -5.55 -1.24
C ALA A 389 21.44 -5.86 -1.36
N LEU A 390 20.70 -4.98 -2.03
CA LEU A 390 19.25 -5.15 -2.24
C LEU A 390 18.94 -6.40 -3.10
N VAL A 391 19.64 -6.57 -4.22
CA VAL A 391 19.46 -7.71 -5.13
C VAL A 391 19.71 -9.04 -4.41
N SER A 392 20.72 -9.10 -3.54
CA SER A 392 21.05 -10.31 -2.77
C SER A 392 19.92 -10.76 -1.84
N LYS A 393 19.09 -9.85 -1.36
CA LYS A 393 17.97 -10.13 -0.43
C LYS A 393 16.62 -10.30 -1.12
N SER A 394 16.48 -9.90 -2.39
CA SER A 394 15.19 -9.88 -3.08
C SER A 394 14.49 -11.24 -3.12
N TYR A 395 15.21 -12.30 -3.45
CA TYR A 395 14.65 -13.67 -3.49
C TYR A 395 14.29 -14.19 -2.10
N SER A 396 15.11 -13.90 -1.09
CA SER A 396 14.81 -14.29 0.30
C SER A 396 13.53 -13.64 0.80
N VAL A 397 13.32 -12.34 0.55
CA VAL A 397 12.08 -11.63 0.92
C VAL A 397 10.88 -12.21 0.19
N GLU A 398 10.99 -12.43 -1.14
CA GLU A 398 9.94 -13.02 -1.96
C GLU A 398 9.50 -14.39 -1.45
N SER A 399 10.47 -15.28 -1.16
CA SER A 399 10.18 -16.62 -0.67
C SER A 399 9.67 -16.65 0.77
N THR A 400 10.23 -15.84 1.67
CA THR A 400 9.84 -15.77 3.08
C THR A 400 8.36 -15.32 3.23
N LEU A 401 7.93 -14.34 2.44
CA LEU A 401 6.55 -13.82 2.48
C LEU A 401 5.61 -14.56 1.52
N ASN A 402 6.12 -15.51 0.74
CA ASN A 402 5.36 -16.17 -0.34
C ASN A 402 4.63 -15.13 -1.21
N LEU A 403 5.41 -14.20 -1.76
CA LEU A 403 4.86 -13.14 -2.60
C LEU A 403 4.45 -13.69 -3.97
N LEU A 404 3.33 -13.20 -4.49
CA LEU A 404 2.81 -13.61 -5.80
C LEU A 404 3.42 -12.82 -6.96
N PHE A 405 4.38 -11.95 -6.67
CA PHE A 405 5.05 -11.11 -7.66
C PHE A 405 6.56 -11.08 -7.41
N PRO A 406 7.38 -10.94 -8.47
CA PRO A 406 8.84 -10.93 -8.35
C PRO A 406 9.34 -9.56 -7.84
N CYS A 407 9.91 -9.55 -6.63
CA CYS A 407 10.43 -8.32 -6.01
C CYS A 407 11.56 -7.66 -6.82
N LEU A 408 12.38 -8.47 -7.49
CA LEU A 408 13.57 -8.00 -8.19
C LEU A 408 13.26 -6.97 -9.30
N GLN A 409 12.10 -7.09 -9.97
CA GLN A 409 11.69 -6.13 -10.99
C GLN A 409 11.41 -4.73 -10.41
N TYR A 410 10.98 -4.67 -9.15
CA TYR A 410 10.67 -3.42 -8.44
C TYR A 410 11.88 -2.78 -7.77
N ILE A 411 13.06 -3.43 -7.83
CA ILE A 411 14.31 -2.90 -7.29
C ILE A 411 15.24 -2.42 -8.41
N LYS A 412 15.31 -3.18 -9.51
CA LYS A 412 16.27 -2.87 -10.59
C LYS A 412 15.81 -1.77 -11.52
N ARG A 413 14.50 -1.61 -11.71
CA ARG A 413 13.98 -0.69 -12.72
C ARG A 413 14.18 0.75 -12.28
N GLY A 414 14.92 1.51 -13.09
CA GLY A 414 15.17 2.92 -12.83
C GLY A 414 15.83 3.20 -11.49
N PHE A 415 16.60 2.24 -10.97
CA PHE A 415 17.32 2.44 -9.70
C PHE A 415 18.30 3.60 -9.81
N MET A 416 18.13 4.58 -8.93
CA MET A 416 19.05 5.72 -8.80
C MET A 416 19.37 5.95 -7.32
N LEU A 417 20.67 6.08 -7.02
CA LEU A 417 21.11 6.58 -5.73
C LEU A 417 20.94 8.10 -5.73
N VAL A 418 20.41 8.65 -4.64
CA VAL A 418 20.25 10.09 -4.46
C VAL A 418 21.60 10.67 -4.05
N ASP A 419 22.10 11.67 -4.79
CA ASP A 419 23.35 12.35 -4.53
C ASP A 419 23.26 13.39 -3.40
#